data_30334b49a2a71874fa5207db26f591cf
#
_entry.id   30334b49a2a71874fa5207db26f591cf
#
_cell.length_a   1.000
_cell.length_b   1.000
_cell.length_c   1.000
_cell.angle_alpha   90.00
_cell.angle_beta   90.00
_cell.angle_gamma   90.00
#
_symmetry.space_group_name_H-M   'P 1'
#
loop_
_entity.id
_entity.type
_entity.pdbx_description
1 polymer ?
#
loop_
_entity_poly.entity_id
_entity_poly.type
_entity_poly.pdbx_seq_one_letter_code
_entity_poly.pdbx_strand_id
1 'polypeptide(L)'
;MVVEYRKTLPKTGTLKLYDYLQPKMKALNIKMGRDAMNDLLRRKGMLIKKTKRFFITTDSKHMFYKSPNLLTDLKIEHSEQVFVSDITYIKTDPGHAYLALVTDAYSRKIMGWCLEDNMKVSLVKNALAMAHKNCIFKHASIIHHSDRGIQYCCPDYSQFAQNKGFILSTTQQYDPYENAIAERIN
;
A
#
# COMPACT_ATOMS: atom_id res chain seq x y z
N MET A 1 24.23 15.03 -14.73
CA MET A 1 23.54 14.93 -13.43
C MET A 1 22.17 14.23 -13.52
N VAL A 2 21.15 14.81 -14.20
CA VAL A 2 19.81 14.20 -14.28
C VAL A 2 19.83 12.82 -14.92
N VAL A 3 20.47 12.69 -16.08
CA VAL A 3 20.60 11.42 -16.80
C VAL A 3 21.32 10.38 -15.95
N GLU A 4 22.38 10.78 -15.27
CA GLU A 4 23.17 9.89 -14.41
C GLU A 4 22.34 9.38 -13.22
N TYR A 5 21.62 10.27 -12.55
CA TYR A 5 20.75 9.89 -11.46
C TYR A 5 19.65 8.91 -11.90
N ARG A 6 19.08 9.14 -13.10
CA ARG A 6 18.02 8.29 -13.64
C ARG A 6 18.48 6.93 -14.15
N LYS A 7 19.77 6.67 -14.27
CA LYS A 7 20.27 5.29 -14.48
C LYS A 7 19.97 4.39 -13.29
N THR A 8 20.05 4.96 -12.08
CA THR A 8 19.75 4.22 -10.84
C THR A 8 18.24 4.25 -10.51
N LEU A 9 17.60 5.40 -10.67
CA LEU A 9 16.17 5.61 -10.36
C LEU A 9 15.42 6.23 -11.55
N PRO A 10 15.07 5.45 -12.59
CA PRO A 10 14.59 5.94 -13.88
C PRO A 10 13.29 6.75 -13.80
N LYS A 11 12.40 6.43 -12.87
CA LYS A 11 11.07 7.05 -12.74
C LYS A 11 10.98 8.14 -11.69
N THR A 12 12.10 8.73 -11.28
CA THR A 12 12.10 9.83 -10.29
C THR A 12 11.47 11.09 -10.87
N GLY A 13 10.38 11.55 -10.26
CA GLY A 13 9.69 12.80 -10.62
C GLY A 13 10.51 14.05 -10.33
N THR A 14 10.12 15.18 -10.93
CA THR A 14 10.91 16.43 -10.88
C THR A 14 11.17 16.92 -9.46
N LEU A 15 10.20 16.81 -8.55
CA LEU A 15 10.34 17.28 -7.16
C LEU A 15 11.48 16.53 -6.44
N LYS A 16 11.37 15.22 -6.35
CA LYS A 16 12.40 14.37 -5.72
C LYS A 16 13.76 14.50 -6.38
N LEU A 17 13.76 14.65 -7.71
CA LEU A 17 14.99 14.85 -8.49
C LEU A 17 15.65 16.22 -8.16
N TYR A 18 14.86 17.26 -8.00
CA TYR A 18 15.34 18.60 -7.61
C TYR A 18 15.97 18.56 -6.21
N ASP A 19 15.28 17.99 -5.24
CA ASP A 19 15.75 17.87 -3.85
C ASP A 19 17.10 17.14 -3.79
N TYR A 20 17.23 16.05 -4.53
CA TYR A 20 18.46 15.27 -4.58
C TYR A 20 19.62 16.03 -5.27
N LEU A 21 19.33 16.77 -6.35
CA LEU A 21 20.35 17.46 -7.12
C LEU A 21 20.70 18.83 -6.56
N GLN A 22 19.89 19.41 -5.66
CA GLN A 22 20.09 20.74 -5.10
C GLN A 22 21.51 20.95 -4.51
N PRO A 23 22.07 20.04 -3.69
CA PRO A 23 23.42 20.21 -3.16
C PRO A 23 24.48 20.26 -4.26
N LYS A 24 24.36 19.41 -5.28
CA LYS A 24 25.28 19.35 -6.42
C LYS A 24 25.16 20.59 -7.30
N MET A 25 23.96 21.12 -7.50
CA MET A 25 23.73 22.36 -8.23
C MET A 25 24.37 23.56 -7.51
N LYS A 26 24.21 23.62 -6.17
CA LYS A 26 24.85 24.65 -5.35
C LYS A 26 26.39 24.60 -5.47
N ALA A 27 26.99 23.41 -5.38
CA ALA A 27 28.44 23.23 -5.50
C ALA A 27 28.98 23.65 -6.87
N LEU A 28 28.18 23.55 -7.93
CA LEU A 28 28.50 23.96 -9.28
C LEU A 28 28.05 25.41 -9.61
N ASN A 29 27.59 26.16 -8.61
CA ASN A 29 27.07 27.53 -8.74
C ASN A 29 25.91 27.66 -9.76
N ILE A 30 25.10 26.59 -9.91
CA ILE A 30 23.92 26.58 -10.79
C ILE A 30 22.74 27.13 -10.00
N LYS A 31 22.29 28.33 -10.34
CA LYS A 31 21.11 28.99 -9.78
C LYS A 31 19.88 28.57 -10.57
N MET A 32 19.24 27.48 -10.17
CA MET A 32 18.00 26.96 -10.78
C MET A 32 17.00 26.59 -9.71
N GLY A 33 15.79 27.12 -9.81
CA GLY A 33 14.67 26.72 -8.95
C GLY A 33 13.95 25.48 -9.48
N ARG A 34 13.05 24.93 -8.67
CA ARG A 34 12.25 23.75 -9.00
C ARG A 34 11.46 23.90 -10.30
N ASP A 35 10.80 25.04 -10.48
CA ASP A 35 9.93 25.28 -11.65
C ASP A 35 10.76 25.44 -12.93
N ALA A 36 11.88 26.15 -12.84
CA ALA A 36 12.84 26.27 -13.95
C ALA A 36 13.41 24.89 -14.35
N MET A 37 13.68 24.02 -13.38
CA MET A 37 14.10 22.65 -13.64
C MET A 37 12.99 21.84 -14.32
N ASN A 38 11.73 21.98 -13.87
CA ASN A 38 10.60 21.30 -14.48
C ASN A 38 10.40 21.72 -15.95
N ASP A 39 10.55 23.02 -16.25
CA ASP A 39 10.45 23.55 -17.60
C ASP A 39 11.62 23.09 -18.49
N LEU A 40 12.83 23.04 -17.93
CA LEU A 40 13.98 22.47 -18.63
C LEU A 40 13.74 21.00 -19.01
N LEU A 41 13.24 20.19 -18.05
CA LEU A 41 12.93 18.78 -18.30
C LEU A 41 11.80 18.61 -19.32
N ARG A 42 10.79 19.50 -19.30
CA ARG A 42 9.71 19.54 -20.31
C ARG A 42 10.27 19.81 -21.70
N ARG A 43 11.07 20.87 -21.86
CA ARG A 43 11.70 21.23 -23.14
C ARG A 43 12.61 20.14 -23.70
N LYS A 44 13.27 19.38 -22.83
CA LYS A 44 14.15 18.27 -23.20
C LYS A 44 13.41 16.93 -23.38
N GLY A 45 12.07 16.90 -23.27
CA GLY A 45 11.27 15.66 -23.35
C GLY A 45 11.57 14.66 -22.23
N MET A 46 12.12 15.14 -21.12
CA MET A 46 12.58 14.31 -20.00
C MET A 46 11.58 14.25 -18.83
N LEU A 47 10.37 14.79 -18.99
CA LEU A 47 9.32 14.60 -18.00
C LEU A 47 8.84 13.15 -17.98
N ILE A 48 8.61 12.64 -16.78
CA ILE A 48 8.02 11.30 -16.63
C ILE A 48 6.55 11.37 -17.01
N LYS A 49 6.18 10.65 -18.07
CA LYS A 49 4.77 10.51 -18.46
C LYS A 49 4.06 9.68 -17.40
N LYS A 50 3.05 10.27 -16.74
CA LYS A 50 2.12 9.51 -15.90
C LYS A 50 1.32 8.59 -16.82
N THR A 51 1.61 7.31 -16.79
CA THR A 51 0.74 6.31 -17.42
C THR A 51 -0.51 6.18 -16.54
N LYS A 52 -1.64 6.71 -17.02
CA LYS A 52 -2.95 6.41 -16.43
C LYS A 52 -3.30 4.96 -16.78
N ARG A 53 -2.88 4.02 -15.97
CA ARG A 53 -3.39 2.65 -16.01
C ARG A 53 -4.23 2.47 -14.74
N PHE A 54 -5.54 2.59 -14.88
CA PHE A 54 -6.48 2.12 -13.88
C PHE A 54 -6.63 0.62 -14.10
N PHE A 55 -6.01 -0.18 -13.26
CA PHE A 55 -6.42 -1.56 -13.08
C PHE A 55 -7.51 -1.53 -12.00
N ILE A 56 -8.69 -2.04 -12.32
CA ILE A 56 -9.70 -2.34 -11.30
C ILE A 56 -9.15 -3.55 -10.55
N THR A 57 -8.63 -3.33 -9.37
CA THR A 57 -7.97 -4.35 -8.55
C THR A 57 -8.94 -5.07 -7.63
N THR A 58 -10.10 -4.46 -7.37
CA THR A 58 -11.03 -4.91 -6.34
C THR A 58 -12.43 -5.05 -6.92
N ASP A 59 -13.01 -6.24 -6.87
CA ASP A 59 -14.44 -6.43 -7.08
C ASP A 59 -15.15 -6.23 -5.74
N SER A 60 -15.65 -5.02 -5.50
CA SER A 60 -16.41 -4.65 -4.30
C SER A 60 -17.93 -4.77 -4.49
N LYS A 61 -18.40 -5.15 -5.69
CA LYS A 61 -19.83 -5.30 -6.01
C LYS A 61 -20.39 -6.70 -5.70
N HIS A 62 -19.56 -7.57 -5.12
CA HIS A 62 -19.98 -8.92 -4.73
C HIS A 62 -21.07 -8.91 -3.64
N MET A 63 -21.79 -10.03 -3.52
CA MET A 63 -22.92 -10.23 -2.60
C MET A 63 -22.51 -10.61 -1.16
N PHE A 64 -21.22 -10.84 -0.89
CA PHE A 64 -20.77 -11.26 0.44
C PHE A 64 -20.99 -10.17 1.50
N TYR A 65 -21.16 -10.61 2.74
CA TYR A 65 -21.31 -9.75 3.90
C TYR A 65 -20.08 -8.84 4.06
N LYS A 66 -20.31 -7.59 4.33
CA LYS A 66 -19.28 -6.57 4.59
C LYS A 66 -19.33 -6.20 6.06
N SER A 67 -18.24 -6.42 6.77
CA SER A 67 -18.14 -6.05 8.19
C SER A 67 -18.25 -4.53 8.37
N PRO A 68 -18.80 -4.05 9.49
CA PRO A 68 -18.88 -2.61 9.75
C PRO A 68 -17.48 -1.98 9.84
N ASN A 69 -17.39 -0.69 9.56
CA ASN A 69 -16.15 0.05 9.82
C ASN A 69 -16.01 0.32 11.32
N LEU A 70 -15.04 -0.30 11.95
CA LEU A 70 -14.75 -0.16 13.37
C LEU A 70 -13.69 0.90 13.66
N LEU A 71 -13.18 1.58 12.63
CA LEU A 71 -12.11 2.59 12.79
C LEU A 71 -12.62 4.02 12.85
N THR A 72 -13.88 4.30 12.52
CA THR A 72 -14.40 5.66 12.35
C THR A 72 -14.12 6.57 13.56
N ASP A 73 -14.32 6.05 14.78
CA ASP A 73 -14.11 6.80 16.03
C ASP A 73 -13.04 6.16 16.92
N LEU A 74 -12.29 5.20 16.38
CA LEU A 74 -11.30 4.47 17.13
C LEU A 74 -9.98 5.23 17.20
N LYS A 75 -9.55 5.58 18.41
CA LYS A 75 -8.19 6.05 18.65
C LYS A 75 -7.25 4.87 18.80
N ILE A 76 -6.27 4.78 17.90
CA ILE A 76 -5.25 3.74 17.94
C ILE A 76 -4.15 4.19 18.91
N GLU A 77 -3.98 3.49 20.03
CA GLU A 77 -3.12 3.91 21.14
C GLU A 77 -1.87 3.03 21.31
N HIS A 78 -1.88 1.81 20.77
CA HIS A 78 -0.74 0.89 20.89
C HIS A 78 -0.62 -0.06 19.69
N SER A 79 0.55 -0.67 19.55
CA SER A 79 0.79 -1.72 18.54
C SER A 79 -0.11 -2.94 18.77
N GLU A 80 -0.44 -3.62 17.67
CA GLU A 80 -1.28 -4.83 17.65
C GLU A 80 -2.72 -4.59 18.11
N GLN A 81 -3.19 -3.33 18.08
CA GLN A 81 -4.59 -2.99 18.28
C GLN A 81 -5.38 -3.11 16.96
N VAL A 82 -4.77 -2.63 15.87
CA VAL A 82 -5.38 -2.63 14.53
C VAL A 82 -4.35 -3.04 13.50
N PHE A 83 -4.70 -4.04 12.69
CA PHE A 83 -3.98 -4.36 11.46
C PHE A 83 -4.76 -3.84 10.26
N VAL A 84 -4.07 -3.23 9.32
CA VAL A 84 -4.62 -2.81 8.03
C VAL A 84 -4.01 -3.65 6.92
N SER A 85 -4.84 -4.04 5.96
CA SER A 85 -4.42 -4.90 4.85
C SER A 85 -4.84 -4.35 3.51
N ASP A 86 -3.97 -4.58 2.53
CA ASP A 86 -4.23 -4.22 1.14
C ASP A 86 -3.47 -5.15 0.19
N ILE A 87 -3.95 -5.24 -1.06
CA ILE A 87 -3.30 -6.01 -2.13
C ILE A 87 -2.77 -5.04 -3.17
N THR A 88 -1.46 -5.07 -3.41
CA THR A 88 -0.83 -4.27 -4.46
C THR A 88 -0.34 -5.13 -5.62
N TYR A 89 -0.32 -4.54 -6.81
CA TYR A 89 0.20 -5.16 -8.03
C TYR A 89 1.68 -4.87 -8.17
N ILE A 90 2.45 -5.91 -8.36
CA ILE A 90 3.86 -5.81 -8.74
C ILE A 90 4.00 -6.22 -10.19
N LYS A 91 4.43 -5.28 -11.02
CA LYS A 91 4.77 -5.61 -12.40
C LYS A 91 6.09 -6.36 -12.42
N THR A 92 6.04 -7.59 -12.91
CA THR A 92 7.21 -8.44 -13.14
C THR A 92 7.43 -8.67 -14.63
N ASP A 93 8.59 -9.16 -15.01
CA ASP A 93 8.84 -9.67 -16.34
C ASP A 93 8.86 -11.22 -16.25
N PRO A 94 7.90 -11.95 -16.80
CA PRO A 94 6.99 -11.68 -17.92
C PRO A 94 5.51 -11.36 -17.55
N GLY A 95 5.16 -10.93 -16.34
CA GLY A 95 3.74 -10.78 -16.00
C GLY A 95 3.44 -9.82 -14.85
N HIS A 96 2.53 -10.23 -13.98
CA HIS A 96 2.14 -9.50 -12.79
C HIS A 96 2.17 -10.44 -11.59
N ALA A 97 2.62 -9.95 -10.44
CA ALA A 97 2.48 -10.59 -9.16
C ALA A 97 1.60 -9.74 -8.24
N TYR A 98 1.00 -10.39 -7.26
CA TYR A 98 0.11 -9.76 -6.28
C TYR A 98 0.77 -9.87 -4.91
N LEU A 99 0.94 -8.74 -4.25
CA LEU A 99 1.48 -8.67 -2.91
C LEU A 99 0.39 -8.28 -1.93
N ALA A 100 0.02 -9.19 -1.03
CA ALA A 100 -0.80 -8.85 0.12
C ALA A 100 0.10 -8.42 1.28
N LEU A 101 -0.22 -7.29 1.89
CA LEU A 101 0.47 -6.76 3.07
C LEU A 101 -0.49 -6.69 4.24
N VAL A 102 -0.01 -7.01 5.43
CA VAL A 102 -0.68 -6.78 6.71
C VAL A 102 0.22 -5.92 7.57
N THR A 103 -0.23 -4.73 7.90
CA THR A 103 0.54 -3.70 8.58
C THR A 103 -0.11 -3.32 9.89
N ASP A 104 0.66 -3.20 10.94
CA ASP A 104 0.21 -2.62 12.21
C ASP A 104 -0.03 -1.12 12.05
N ALA A 105 -1.25 -0.69 12.32
CA ALA A 105 -1.67 0.68 12.08
C ALA A 105 -0.98 1.70 13.00
N TYR A 106 -0.54 1.29 14.19
CA TYR A 106 0.17 2.14 15.14
C TYR A 106 1.65 2.30 14.78
N SER A 107 2.39 1.18 14.79
CA SER A 107 3.85 1.18 14.56
C SER A 107 4.27 1.30 13.10
N ARG A 108 3.35 1.09 12.16
CA ARG A 108 3.61 1.02 10.71
C ARG A 108 4.49 -0.17 10.31
N LYS A 109 4.68 -1.12 11.19
CA LYS A 109 5.45 -2.33 10.92
C LYS A 109 4.64 -3.28 10.06
N ILE A 110 5.27 -3.83 9.03
CA ILE A 110 4.70 -4.93 8.24
C ILE A 110 4.76 -6.20 9.11
N MET A 111 3.59 -6.69 9.52
CA MET A 111 3.44 -7.85 10.37
C MET A 111 3.39 -9.14 9.57
N GLY A 112 2.87 -9.08 8.35
CA GLY A 112 2.81 -10.23 7.45
C GLY A 112 2.70 -9.81 6.00
N TRP A 113 3.12 -10.69 5.11
CA TRP A 113 3.03 -10.49 3.67
C TRP A 113 2.97 -11.82 2.94
N CYS A 114 2.44 -11.80 1.73
CA CYS A 114 2.46 -12.93 0.81
C CYS A 114 2.52 -12.41 -0.62
N LEU A 115 3.31 -13.07 -1.47
CA LEU A 115 3.45 -12.76 -2.89
C LEU A 115 3.04 -13.99 -3.69
N GLU A 116 2.08 -13.85 -4.59
CA GLU A 116 1.60 -14.91 -5.49
C GLU A 116 1.41 -14.37 -6.91
N ASP A 117 1.34 -15.25 -7.89
CA ASP A 117 1.06 -14.94 -9.30
C ASP A 117 -0.43 -14.74 -9.60
N ASN A 118 -1.28 -15.03 -8.61
CA ASN A 118 -2.73 -14.91 -8.72
C ASN A 118 -3.32 -14.28 -7.44
N MET A 119 -4.51 -13.70 -7.56
CA MET A 119 -5.20 -12.98 -6.47
C MET A 119 -6.28 -13.87 -5.83
N LYS A 120 -5.92 -15.09 -5.44
CA LYS A 120 -6.81 -16.00 -4.71
C LYS A 120 -6.90 -15.62 -3.23
N VAL A 121 -7.86 -16.23 -2.53
CA VAL A 121 -8.05 -16.06 -1.08
C VAL A 121 -6.83 -16.57 -0.28
N SER A 122 -6.09 -17.57 -0.81
CA SER A 122 -4.84 -18.05 -0.23
C SER A 122 -3.83 -16.94 0.03
N LEU A 123 -3.69 -15.99 -0.90
CA LEU A 123 -2.78 -14.85 -0.80
C LEU A 123 -2.98 -14.06 0.49
N VAL A 124 -4.22 -13.63 0.76
CA VAL A 124 -4.56 -12.83 1.95
C VAL A 124 -4.56 -13.67 3.23
N LYS A 125 -4.95 -14.94 3.16
CA LYS A 125 -4.87 -15.88 4.31
C LYS A 125 -3.44 -16.12 4.75
N ASN A 126 -2.52 -16.32 3.81
CA ASN A 126 -1.10 -16.54 4.11
C ASN A 126 -0.44 -15.29 4.71
N ALA A 127 -0.75 -14.10 4.19
CA ALA A 127 -0.29 -12.84 4.76
C ALA A 127 -0.79 -12.66 6.21
N LEU A 128 -2.10 -12.91 6.46
CA LEU A 128 -2.67 -12.81 7.80
C LEU A 128 -2.13 -13.89 8.75
N ALA A 129 -1.88 -15.10 8.26
CA ALA A 129 -1.27 -16.18 9.05
C ALA A 129 0.14 -15.78 9.52
N MET A 130 0.94 -15.18 8.65
CA MET A 130 2.26 -14.66 9.00
C MET A 130 2.13 -13.55 10.03
N ALA A 131 1.22 -12.59 9.84
CA ALA A 131 0.99 -11.51 10.80
C ALA A 131 0.63 -12.05 12.18
N HIS A 132 -0.31 -12.99 12.25
CA HIS A 132 -0.70 -13.64 13.50
C HIS A 132 0.47 -14.37 14.18
N LYS A 133 1.34 -15.04 13.42
CA LYS A 133 2.54 -15.70 13.96
C LYS A 133 3.51 -14.69 14.57
N ASN A 134 3.62 -13.50 13.97
CA ASN A 134 4.53 -12.44 14.39
C ASN A 134 3.97 -11.54 15.51
N CYS A 135 2.71 -11.74 15.94
CA CYS A 135 2.13 -11.02 17.09
C CYS A 135 2.86 -11.38 18.37
N ILE A 136 3.08 -10.36 19.19
CA ILE A 136 3.61 -10.48 20.55
C ILE A 136 2.46 -10.79 21.51
N PHE A 137 1.32 -10.08 21.36
CA PHE A 137 0.14 -10.18 22.22
C PHE A 137 -0.88 -11.17 21.66
N LYS A 138 -0.60 -12.48 21.72
CA LYS A 138 -1.41 -13.53 21.06
C LYS A 138 -2.86 -13.70 21.58
N HIS A 139 -3.21 -13.04 22.67
CA HIS A 139 -4.56 -13.13 23.28
C HIS A 139 -5.35 -11.82 23.14
N ALA A 140 -4.82 -10.81 22.49
CA ALA A 140 -5.54 -9.57 22.26
C ALA A 140 -6.51 -9.73 21.07
N SER A 141 -7.70 -9.15 21.19
CA SER A 141 -8.64 -9.03 20.07
C SER A 141 -8.14 -7.95 19.12
N ILE A 142 -7.50 -8.34 18.03
CA ILE A 142 -6.94 -7.42 17.04
C ILE A 142 -7.99 -7.13 15.98
N ILE A 143 -8.26 -5.85 15.71
CA ILE A 143 -9.11 -5.45 14.59
C ILE A 143 -8.30 -5.61 13.31
N HIS A 144 -8.82 -6.40 12.36
CA HIS A 144 -8.28 -6.51 11.02
C HIS A 144 -9.14 -5.72 10.05
N HIS A 145 -8.62 -4.61 9.55
CA HIS A 145 -9.30 -3.70 8.63
C HIS A 145 -8.77 -3.84 7.21
N SER A 146 -9.66 -3.91 6.24
CA SER A 146 -9.33 -4.00 4.82
C SER A 146 -10.34 -3.23 3.95
N ASP A 147 -10.07 -3.16 2.65
CA ASP A 147 -11.06 -2.76 1.67
C ASP A 147 -12.20 -3.81 1.56
N ARG A 148 -13.18 -3.53 0.68
CA ARG A 148 -14.30 -4.43 0.38
C ARG A 148 -13.97 -5.43 -0.73
N GLY A 149 -12.72 -5.79 -0.93
CA GLY A 149 -12.33 -6.78 -1.91
C GLY A 149 -12.96 -8.15 -1.62
N ILE A 150 -13.33 -8.87 -2.69
CA ILE A 150 -13.93 -10.19 -2.59
C ILE A 150 -13.07 -11.15 -1.75
N GLN A 151 -11.74 -10.99 -1.80
CA GLN A 151 -10.78 -11.81 -1.07
C GLN A 151 -10.93 -11.66 0.45
N TYR A 152 -11.26 -10.45 0.93
CA TYR A 152 -11.43 -10.14 2.35
C TYR A 152 -12.85 -10.39 2.87
N CYS A 153 -13.86 -10.34 1.97
CA CYS A 153 -15.26 -10.48 2.34
C CYS A 153 -15.81 -11.91 2.17
N CYS A 154 -15.09 -12.81 1.49
CA CYS A 154 -15.56 -14.17 1.28
C CYS A 154 -15.63 -14.96 2.60
N PRO A 155 -16.59 -15.90 2.74
CA PRO A 155 -16.78 -16.70 3.96
C PRO A 155 -15.53 -17.45 4.40
N ASP A 156 -14.77 -18.00 3.45
CA ASP A 156 -13.53 -18.74 3.72
C ASP A 156 -12.48 -17.87 4.42
N TYR A 157 -12.32 -16.61 4.01
CA TYR A 157 -11.43 -15.67 4.67
C TYR A 157 -11.97 -15.24 6.03
N SER A 158 -13.24 -14.88 6.08
CA SER A 158 -13.88 -14.40 7.31
C SER A 158 -13.79 -15.44 8.44
N GLN A 159 -14.10 -16.68 8.14
CA GLN A 159 -14.00 -17.77 9.11
C GLN A 159 -12.54 -18.03 9.53
N PHE A 160 -11.61 -17.98 8.58
CA PHE A 160 -10.18 -18.14 8.87
C PHE A 160 -9.67 -17.06 9.83
N ALA A 161 -10.02 -15.79 9.58
CA ALA A 161 -9.59 -14.66 10.40
C ALA A 161 -10.20 -14.72 11.81
N GLN A 162 -11.51 -15.01 11.91
CA GLN A 162 -12.23 -15.16 13.18
C GLN A 162 -11.67 -16.32 14.03
N ASN A 163 -11.35 -17.45 13.41
CA ASN A 163 -10.74 -18.60 14.08
C ASN A 163 -9.34 -18.26 14.66
N LYS A 164 -8.69 -17.22 14.16
CA LYS A 164 -7.43 -16.70 14.71
C LYS A 164 -7.62 -15.54 15.71
N GLY A 165 -8.86 -15.22 16.07
CA GLY A 165 -9.19 -14.18 17.04
C GLY A 165 -9.23 -12.76 16.48
N PHE A 166 -9.19 -12.58 15.15
CA PHE A 166 -9.34 -11.26 14.55
C PHE A 166 -10.79 -10.80 14.50
N ILE A 167 -11.01 -9.53 14.79
CA ILE A 167 -12.28 -8.83 14.57
C ILE A 167 -12.22 -8.16 13.20
N LEU A 168 -13.14 -8.54 12.31
CA LEU A 168 -13.14 -8.01 10.95
C LEU A 168 -13.80 -6.63 10.87
N SER A 169 -13.15 -5.75 10.11
CA SER A 169 -13.61 -4.40 9.80
C SER A 169 -13.36 -4.11 8.32
N THR A 170 -14.28 -3.43 7.65
CA THR A 170 -14.08 -3.03 6.25
C THR A 170 -14.44 -1.56 6.05
N THR A 171 -13.86 -0.90 5.05
CA THR A 171 -14.25 0.44 4.63
C THR A 171 -15.76 0.49 4.33
N GLN A 172 -16.46 1.61 4.63
CA GLN A 172 -17.91 1.71 4.38
C GLN A 172 -18.23 2.38 3.04
N GLN A 173 -17.41 3.31 2.61
CA GLN A 173 -17.56 4.00 1.33
C GLN A 173 -16.30 3.88 0.50
N TYR A 174 -16.37 4.30 -0.77
CA TYR A 174 -15.19 4.48 -1.63
C TYR A 174 -14.37 5.72 -1.19
N ASP A 175 -14.20 5.90 0.12
CA ASP A 175 -13.39 6.99 0.62
C ASP A 175 -11.93 6.53 0.71
N PRO A 176 -11.03 7.10 -0.11
CA PRO A 176 -9.61 6.80 -0.05
C PRO A 176 -8.99 7.04 1.33
N TYR A 177 -9.61 7.90 2.15
CA TYR A 177 -9.10 8.19 3.49
C TYR A 177 -9.35 7.06 4.49
N GLU A 178 -10.39 6.24 4.29
CA GLU A 178 -10.70 5.12 5.18
C GLU A 178 -9.64 4.02 5.16
N ASN A 179 -8.92 3.83 4.04
CA ASN A 179 -7.81 2.87 3.93
C ASN A 179 -6.44 3.55 3.74
N ALA A 180 -6.36 4.85 4.01
CA ALA A 180 -5.17 5.66 3.74
C ALA A 180 -3.90 5.14 4.44
N ILE A 181 -4.02 4.40 5.54
CA ILE A 181 -2.88 3.80 6.24
C ILE A 181 -2.30 2.65 5.41
N ALA A 182 -3.14 1.77 4.88
CA ALA A 182 -2.71 0.65 4.05
C ALA A 182 -2.14 1.15 2.70
N GLU A 183 -2.84 2.08 2.04
CA GLU A 183 -2.41 2.67 0.75
C GLU A 183 -1.07 3.44 0.84
N ARG A 184 -0.74 3.98 2.02
CA ARG A 184 0.49 4.75 2.21
C ARG A 184 1.75 3.87 2.28
N ILE A 185 1.59 2.58 2.52
CA ILE A 185 2.68 1.61 2.69
C ILE A 185 2.95 0.88 1.37
N ASN A 186 1.96 0.81 0.48
CA ASN A 186 2.07 0.32 -0.88
C ASN A 186 2.63 1.42 -1.81
#